data_37d7f9fcdb3646402b867d587a503a4f
#
_entry.id   37d7f9fcdb3646402b867d587a503a4f
#
_cell.length_a   1.000
_cell.length_b   1.000
_cell.length_c   1.000
_cell.angle_alpha   90.00
_cell.angle_beta   90.00
_cell.angle_gamma   90.00
#
_symmetry.space_group_name_H-M   'P 1'
#
loop_
_entity.id
_entity.type
_entity.pdbx_description
1 polymer ?
#
loop_
_entity_poly.entity_id
_entity_poly.type
_entity_poly.pdbx_seq_one_letter_code
_entity_poly.pdbx_strand_id
1 'polypeptide(L)'
;MLHTPHTPPSRAPRSARPRRRLRAVALFASAVSVCLVAASAPPAPLGVGDRLYPHLGNPGYDVAAYDLSFTYSGSNSKPLTAVTTIDARTTADLDRVNLDFAHGKVESVEVDGEPAAFATAGEDLVVTPEDALDEGEWTRITVRHSSDPVYPEDRQGGWVRTADGLAMANQADVAHLVFPCNDHPSDKARFTFHVTAPDGLTAVANGLPAGVERTGGSTTWTYRSGHPMATELAQVSIGRSTVLHRTGPHGLPVRDVVPTAHRAALEPWLRKTPDQIAWMEKKVGRYPFETYGLLMADATTGFELETQTLSLFERELFTEPGYPGWYVDSIMVHELAHQWFGNSVSPGTWSDLWLNEGHATWYEALYAEETAGRTVAARMRAAYGASDGWRAKGGPPAAPKPPTSGSKTGIFRANVYDGAALVLYALRQEIGRAAFERLEATWVDRHRDANATTADFVRLASEISGRDLGGFFQGWLYGQKTPPMPGHPDWKPTAAAQAPAPSKAHG
;
A
#
# COMPACT_ATOMS: atom_id res chain seq x y z
N MET A 1 -25.94 10.89 -16.88
CA MET A 1 -25.86 9.71 -17.75
C MET A 1 -25.55 8.54 -16.84
N LEU A 2 -26.44 7.57 -16.75
CA LEU A 2 -26.36 6.44 -15.83
C LEU A 2 -25.27 5.49 -16.31
N HIS A 3 -24.20 5.32 -15.54
CA HIS A 3 -23.21 4.27 -15.78
C HIS A 3 -23.82 2.94 -15.32
N THR A 4 -24.03 2.05 -16.28
CA THR A 4 -24.32 0.64 -16.00
C THR A 4 -23.10 -0.03 -15.41
N PRO A 5 -23.24 -0.85 -14.34
CA PRO A 5 -22.14 -1.61 -13.81
C PRO A 5 -21.67 -2.64 -14.84
N HIS A 6 -20.38 -2.66 -15.13
CA HIS A 6 -19.76 -3.75 -15.89
C HIS A 6 -19.83 -5.02 -15.04
N THR A 7 -20.74 -5.89 -15.43
CA THR A 7 -20.72 -7.30 -15.00
C THR A 7 -19.54 -7.96 -15.73
N PRO A 8 -18.66 -8.69 -15.07
CA PRO A 8 -17.65 -9.50 -15.75
C PRO A 8 -18.36 -10.49 -16.70
N PRO A 9 -17.81 -10.76 -17.87
CA PRO A 9 -18.43 -11.68 -18.83
C PRO A 9 -18.59 -13.06 -18.17
N SER A 10 -19.83 -13.57 -18.19
CA SER A 10 -20.10 -14.93 -17.78
C SER A 10 -19.32 -15.88 -18.69
N ARG A 11 -18.52 -16.77 -18.10
CA ARG A 11 -17.77 -17.80 -18.83
C ARG A 11 -18.73 -18.64 -19.64
N ALA A 12 -18.50 -18.73 -20.94
CA ALA A 12 -19.12 -19.73 -21.77
C ALA A 12 -18.63 -21.13 -21.31
N PRO A 13 -19.51 -22.17 -21.31
CA PRO A 13 -19.10 -23.49 -20.89
C PRO A 13 -17.99 -24.01 -21.81
N ARG A 14 -16.91 -24.53 -21.22
CA ARG A 14 -15.80 -25.16 -21.93
C ARG A 14 -16.34 -26.24 -22.89
N SER A 15 -16.10 -26.11 -24.17
CA SER A 15 -16.41 -27.14 -25.14
C SER A 15 -15.50 -28.33 -24.89
N ALA A 16 -16.08 -29.46 -24.50
CA ALA A 16 -15.37 -30.73 -24.36
C ALA A 16 -14.76 -31.12 -25.70
N ARG A 17 -13.45 -31.19 -25.81
CA ARG A 17 -12.75 -31.74 -26.97
C ARG A 17 -13.03 -33.23 -27.05
N PRO A 18 -13.44 -33.79 -28.21
CA PRO A 18 -13.70 -35.23 -28.35
C PRO A 18 -12.39 -36.02 -28.28
N ARG A 19 -12.28 -36.91 -27.30
CA ARG A 19 -11.19 -37.88 -27.22
C ARG A 19 -11.32 -38.86 -28.37
N ARG A 20 -10.40 -38.84 -29.34
CA ARG A 20 -10.24 -39.87 -30.33
C ARG A 20 -9.77 -41.18 -29.66
N ARG A 21 -10.67 -42.14 -29.50
CA ARG A 21 -10.31 -43.52 -29.12
C ARG A 21 -9.68 -44.22 -30.33
N LEU A 22 -8.36 -44.35 -30.36
CA LEU A 22 -7.68 -45.31 -31.24
C LEU A 22 -7.72 -46.69 -30.57
N ARG A 23 -8.42 -47.62 -31.21
CA ARG A 23 -8.31 -49.04 -30.87
C ARG A 23 -6.98 -49.55 -31.44
N ALA A 24 -6.03 -49.86 -30.59
CA ALA A 24 -4.82 -50.59 -30.96
C ALA A 24 -4.91 -52.03 -30.44
N VAL A 25 -4.62 -52.93 -31.34
CA VAL A 25 -4.58 -54.38 -31.15
C VAL A 25 -3.38 -54.75 -30.29
N ALA A 26 -3.60 -55.62 -29.30
CA ALA A 26 -2.58 -56.07 -28.35
C ALA A 26 -1.54 -56.97 -29.02
N LEU A 27 -0.27 -56.61 -28.89
CA LEU A 27 0.87 -57.53 -28.96
C LEU A 27 1.56 -57.48 -27.60
N PHE A 28 1.56 -58.63 -26.88
CA PHE A 28 2.27 -58.79 -25.62
C PHE A 28 3.79 -58.72 -25.87
N ALA A 29 4.42 -57.65 -25.47
CA ALA A 29 5.85 -57.62 -25.18
C ALA A 29 6.00 -57.01 -23.78
N SER A 30 6.46 -57.82 -22.81
CA SER A 30 6.71 -57.41 -21.45
C SER A 30 7.91 -56.44 -21.44
N ALA A 31 7.63 -55.14 -21.59
CA ALA A 31 8.57 -54.09 -21.29
C ALA A 31 8.26 -53.59 -19.85
N VAL A 32 9.19 -53.77 -18.95
CA VAL A 32 9.17 -53.11 -17.62
C VAL A 32 9.29 -51.63 -17.90
N SER A 33 8.16 -50.94 -17.98
CA SER A 33 8.12 -49.48 -17.99
C SER A 33 8.49 -49.01 -16.58
N VAL A 34 9.72 -48.61 -16.38
CA VAL A 34 10.08 -47.76 -15.27
C VAL A 34 9.37 -46.43 -15.53
N CYS A 35 8.21 -46.23 -14.91
CA CYS A 35 7.62 -44.92 -14.78
C CYS A 35 8.59 -44.07 -13.94
N LEU A 36 9.41 -43.29 -14.61
CA LEU A 36 10.03 -42.11 -13.98
C LEU A 36 8.86 -41.18 -13.61
N VAL A 37 8.36 -41.30 -12.39
CA VAL A 37 7.60 -40.24 -11.77
C VAL A 37 8.61 -39.08 -11.65
N ALA A 38 8.52 -38.10 -12.54
CA ALA A 38 9.23 -36.87 -12.36
C ALA A 38 8.72 -36.30 -11.01
N ALA A 39 9.52 -36.45 -9.98
CA ALA A 39 9.22 -35.81 -8.71
C ALA A 39 9.17 -34.30 -8.97
N SER A 40 7.99 -33.71 -8.88
CA SER A 40 7.87 -32.27 -8.93
C SER A 40 8.77 -31.68 -7.86
N ALA A 41 9.49 -30.61 -8.19
CA ALA A 41 10.31 -29.92 -7.20
C ALA A 41 9.44 -29.55 -5.99
N PRO A 42 10.00 -29.64 -4.76
CA PRO A 42 9.24 -29.27 -3.58
C PRO A 42 8.75 -27.81 -3.71
N PRO A 43 7.61 -27.46 -3.09
CA PRO A 43 7.16 -26.09 -2.99
C PRO A 43 8.26 -25.19 -2.45
N ALA A 44 8.48 -24.03 -3.07
CA ALA A 44 9.49 -23.06 -2.66
C ALA A 44 8.88 -21.66 -2.67
N PRO A 45 9.28 -20.76 -1.75
CA PRO A 45 8.87 -19.39 -1.81
C PRO A 45 9.41 -18.73 -3.08
N LEU A 46 8.64 -17.81 -3.64
CA LEU A 46 9.01 -17.01 -4.79
C LEU A 46 9.20 -15.54 -4.38
N GLY A 47 9.33 -14.67 -5.35
CA GLY A 47 9.38 -13.23 -5.20
C GLY A 47 9.53 -12.56 -6.55
N VAL A 48 9.07 -11.32 -6.67
CA VAL A 48 9.22 -10.53 -7.91
C VAL A 48 10.64 -9.94 -8.06
N GLY A 49 11.54 -10.24 -7.12
CA GLY A 49 12.95 -9.82 -7.18
C GLY A 49 13.19 -8.41 -6.65
N ASP A 50 12.33 -7.89 -5.77
CA ASP A 50 12.59 -6.63 -5.09
C ASP A 50 13.83 -6.73 -4.20
N ARG A 51 14.68 -5.71 -4.27
CA ARG A 51 15.96 -5.69 -3.56
C ARG A 51 15.81 -5.60 -2.04
N LEU A 52 14.73 -4.98 -1.57
CA LEU A 52 14.48 -4.75 -0.15
C LEU A 52 13.67 -5.89 0.46
N TYR A 53 12.77 -6.48 -0.31
CA TYR A 53 11.90 -7.58 0.06
C TYR A 53 11.91 -8.68 -1.02
N PRO A 54 13.00 -9.46 -1.12
CA PRO A 54 13.24 -10.36 -2.24
C PRO A 54 12.26 -11.54 -2.34
N HIS A 55 11.49 -11.80 -1.30
CA HIS A 55 10.52 -12.89 -1.21
C HIS A 55 9.06 -12.41 -1.24
N LEU A 56 8.82 -11.11 -1.45
CA LEU A 56 7.46 -10.58 -1.58
C LEU A 56 7.04 -10.47 -3.04
N GLY A 57 5.73 -10.66 -3.22
CA GLY A 57 5.10 -10.72 -4.52
C GLY A 57 5.49 -11.98 -5.27
N ASN A 58 4.66 -12.40 -6.20
CA ASN A 58 4.83 -13.64 -6.92
C ASN A 58 4.67 -13.42 -8.42
N PRO A 59 5.58 -13.96 -9.25
CA PRO A 59 5.50 -13.81 -10.70
C PRO A 59 4.47 -14.78 -11.32
N GLY A 60 4.10 -14.51 -12.57
CA GLY A 60 3.33 -15.39 -13.40
C GLY A 60 1.83 -15.10 -13.47
N TYR A 61 1.36 -14.11 -12.70
CA TYR A 61 -0.02 -13.62 -12.77
C TYR A 61 -0.09 -12.14 -12.38
N ASP A 62 -1.22 -11.51 -12.68
CA ASP A 62 -1.57 -10.12 -12.39
C ASP A 62 -2.96 -10.12 -11.75
N VAL A 63 -3.10 -9.56 -10.55
CA VAL A 63 -4.36 -9.59 -9.81
C VAL A 63 -5.23 -8.41 -10.24
N ALA A 64 -6.41 -8.71 -10.72
CA ALA A 64 -7.38 -7.69 -11.10
C ALA A 64 -8.30 -7.27 -9.95
N ALA A 65 -8.65 -8.22 -9.06
CA ALA A 65 -9.54 -7.94 -7.94
C ALA A 65 -9.33 -8.88 -6.76
N TYR A 66 -9.52 -8.33 -5.57
CA TYR A 66 -9.71 -9.04 -4.31
C TYR A 66 -11.13 -8.84 -3.81
N ASP A 67 -11.78 -9.94 -3.35
CA ASP A 67 -12.99 -9.92 -2.55
C ASP A 67 -12.65 -10.53 -1.19
N LEU A 68 -12.64 -9.68 -0.16
CA LEU A 68 -12.19 -10.02 1.19
C LEU A 68 -13.37 -10.05 2.15
N SER A 69 -13.63 -11.19 2.74
CA SER A 69 -14.65 -11.37 3.76
C SER A 69 -14.00 -11.64 5.12
N PHE A 70 -14.34 -10.84 6.14
CA PHE A 70 -13.87 -11.01 7.51
C PHE A 70 -15.06 -11.09 8.46
N THR A 71 -15.10 -12.12 9.31
CA THR A 71 -16.09 -12.25 10.38
C THR A 71 -15.40 -12.12 11.73
N TYR A 72 -15.66 -11.01 12.41
CA TYR A 72 -15.13 -10.65 13.71
C TYR A 72 -16.06 -11.15 14.84
N SER A 73 -15.52 -11.91 15.77
CA SER A 73 -16.29 -12.53 16.86
C SER A 73 -16.62 -11.59 18.05
N GLY A 74 -16.14 -10.34 18.00
CA GLY A 74 -16.21 -9.40 19.13
C GLY A 74 -15.00 -9.47 20.06
N SER A 75 -13.95 -10.20 19.71
CA SER A 75 -12.71 -10.31 20.50
C SER A 75 -11.49 -10.01 19.62
N ASN A 76 -10.72 -8.98 19.98
CA ASN A 76 -9.48 -8.59 19.31
C ASN A 76 -8.26 -9.49 19.66
N SER A 77 -8.51 -10.61 20.34
CA SER A 77 -7.50 -11.64 20.67
C SER A 77 -7.84 -13.02 20.11
N LYS A 78 -8.86 -13.10 19.25
CA LYS A 78 -9.25 -14.34 18.57
C LYS A 78 -9.14 -14.16 17.07
N PRO A 79 -8.75 -15.19 16.33
CA PRO A 79 -8.75 -15.16 14.88
C PRO A 79 -10.14 -14.81 14.31
N LEU A 80 -10.16 -14.02 13.23
CA LEU A 80 -11.32 -13.80 12.41
C LEU A 80 -11.46 -14.99 11.45
N THR A 81 -12.69 -15.42 11.18
CA THR A 81 -12.95 -16.30 10.03
C THR A 81 -12.89 -15.43 8.78
N ALA A 82 -12.14 -15.87 7.78
CA ALA A 82 -11.90 -15.08 6.58
C ALA A 82 -12.05 -15.92 5.30
N VAL A 83 -12.46 -15.24 4.24
CA VAL A 83 -12.42 -15.77 2.86
C VAL A 83 -11.79 -14.71 1.99
N THR A 84 -10.77 -15.09 1.25
CA THR A 84 -10.14 -14.27 0.23
C THR A 84 -10.43 -14.88 -1.13
N THR A 85 -11.08 -14.13 -2.01
CA THR A 85 -11.25 -14.49 -3.42
C THR A 85 -10.41 -13.56 -4.27
N ILE A 86 -9.59 -14.13 -5.14
CA ILE A 86 -8.63 -13.45 -6.00
C ILE A 86 -9.03 -13.72 -7.45
N ASP A 87 -9.36 -12.67 -8.20
CA ASP A 87 -9.51 -12.74 -9.65
C ASP A 87 -8.20 -12.26 -10.28
N ALA A 88 -7.51 -13.16 -10.96
CA ALA A 88 -6.22 -12.87 -11.58
C ALA A 88 -6.17 -13.30 -13.04
N ARG A 89 -5.23 -12.72 -13.79
CA ARG A 89 -4.89 -13.14 -15.13
C ARG A 89 -3.47 -13.67 -15.15
N THR A 90 -3.27 -14.87 -15.68
CA THR A 90 -1.93 -15.44 -15.82
C THR A 90 -1.10 -14.66 -16.84
N THR A 91 0.17 -14.48 -16.55
CA THR A 91 1.16 -13.84 -17.43
C THR A 91 2.22 -14.83 -17.92
N ALA A 92 2.11 -16.08 -17.47
CA ALA A 92 2.91 -17.24 -17.92
C ALA A 92 2.10 -18.52 -17.70
N ASP A 93 2.53 -19.64 -18.28
CA ASP A 93 1.99 -20.98 -17.96
C ASP A 93 2.37 -21.34 -16.52
N LEU A 94 1.39 -21.78 -15.71
CA LEU A 94 1.58 -22.04 -14.29
C LEU A 94 1.07 -23.44 -13.91
N ASP A 95 1.98 -24.29 -13.44
CA ASP A 95 1.62 -25.55 -12.74
C ASP A 95 1.20 -25.30 -11.28
N ARG A 96 1.58 -24.16 -10.73
CA ARG A 96 1.33 -23.73 -9.36
C ARG A 96 1.19 -22.21 -9.30
N VAL A 97 0.40 -21.74 -8.34
CA VAL A 97 0.29 -20.32 -8.00
C VAL A 97 0.79 -20.13 -6.58
N ASN A 98 1.79 -19.31 -6.39
CA ASN A 98 2.20 -18.88 -5.06
C ASN A 98 1.41 -17.62 -4.68
N LEU A 99 0.96 -17.56 -3.43
CA LEU A 99 0.37 -16.38 -2.80
C LEU A 99 1.16 -16.09 -1.55
N ASP A 100 1.49 -14.84 -1.28
CA ASP A 100 2.06 -14.47 0.02
C ASP A 100 1.00 -14.68 1.10
N PHE A 101 1.28 -15.53 2.10
CA PHE A 101 0.42 -15.75 3.28
C PHE A 101 1.18 -16.47 4.38
N ALA A 102 1.49 -15.77 5.46
CA ALA A 102 2.37 -16.28 6.50
C ALA A 102 1.76 -16.38 7.90
N HIS A 103 0.53 -15.88 8.12
CA HIS A 103 -0.06 -15.88 9.46
C HIS A 103 -1.56 -16.16 9.42
N GLY A 104 -1.94 -17.30 9.94
CA GLY A 104 -3.29 -17.83 9.92
C GLY A 104 -3.31 -19.28 9.47
N LYS A 105 -4.49 -19.90 9.56
CA LYS A 105 -4.71 -21.28 9.15
C LYS A 105 -5.49 -21.31 7.85
N VAL A 106 -4.98 -21.96 6.82
CA VAL A 106 -5.74 -22.25 5.59
C VAL A 106 -6.61 -23.49 5.84
N GLU A 107 -7.88 -23.40 5.52
CA GLU A 107 -8.87 -24.47 5.66
C GLU A 107 -9.11 -25.19 4.34
N SER A 108 -9.28 -24.43 3.25
CA SER A 108 -9.45 -24.95 1.90
C SER A 108 -9.03 -23.93 0.86
N VAL A 109 -8.64 -24.42 -0.31
CA VAL A 109 -8.38 -23.62 -1.51
C VAL A 109 -9.17 -24.21 -2.68
N GLU A 110 -9.78 -23.34 -3.46
CA GLU A 110 -10.46 -23.67 -4.71
C GLU A 110 -9.85 -22.81 -5.84
N VAL A 111 -9.65 -23.42 -7.00
CA VAL A 111 -9.28 -22.72 -8.23
C VAL A 111 -10.37 -22.94 -9.26
N ASP A 112 -10.99 -21.86 -9.74
CA ASP A 112 -12.16 -21.87 -10.63
C ASP A 112 -13.36 -22.68 -10.12
N GLY A 113 -13.49 -22.79 -8.79
CA GLY A 113 -14.56 -23.54 -8.12
C GLY A 113 -14.25 -25.01 -7.86
N GLU A 114 -13.10 -25.51 -8.33
CA GLU A 114 -12.64 -26.88 -8.07
C GLU A 114 -11.64 -26.91 -6.91
N PRO A 115 -11.70 -27.90 -6.01
CA PRO A 115 -10.75 -28.02 -4.90
C PRO A 115 -9.31 -28.14 -5.41
N ALA A 116 -8.40 -27.38 -4.81
CA ALA A 116 -6.98 -27.39 -5.17
C ALA A 116 -6.12 -27.86 -3.99
N ALA A 117 -5.05 -28.60 -4.31
CA ALA A 117 -4.04 -28.93 -3.31
C ALA A 117 -3.23 -27.69 -2.94
N PHE A 118 -2.81 -27.59 -1.67
CA PHE A 118 -1.99 -26.48 -1.20
C PHE A 118 -0.95 -26.93 -0.19
N ALA A 119 0.12 -26.15 -0.10
CA ALA A 119 1.18 -26.33 0.90
C ALA A 119 1.77 -24.98 1.30
N THR A 120 2.41 -24.91 2.46
CA THR A 120 3.16 -23.71 2.90
C THR A 120 4.63 -23.87 2.52
N ALA A 121 5.24 -22.83 1.99
CA ALA A 121 6.66 -22.76 1.66
C ALA A 121 7.23 -21.39 2.09
N GLY A 122 7.97 -21.31 3.18
CA GLY A 122 8.37 -20.01 3.75
C GLY A 122 7.15 -19.20 4.17
N GLU A 123 6.99 -18.02 3.61
CA GLU A 123 5.83 -17.14 3.81
C GLU A 123 4.81 -17.23 2.66
N ASP A 124 4.93 -18.23 1.78
CA ASP A 124 4.01 -18.46 0.68
C ASP A 124 3.02 -19.59 0.98
N LEU A 125 1.80 -19.40 0.51
CA LEU A 125 0.79 -20.42 0.26
C LEU A 125 0.91 -20.86 -1.20
N VAL A 126 1.46 -22.05 -1.44
CA VAL A 126 1.61 -22.63 -2.77
C VAL A 126 0.38 -23.43 -3.12
N VAL A 127 -0.37 -22.98 -4.11
CA VAL A 127 -1.60 -23.59 -4.61
C VAL A 127 -1.28 -24.41 -5.86
N THR A 128 -1.74 -25.66 -5.92
CA THR A 128 -1.59 -26.55 -7.07
C THR A 128 -2.98 -26.84 -7.63
N PRO A 129 -3.38 -26.21 -8.74
CA PRO A 129 -4.65 -26.49 -9.40
C PRO A 129 -4.66 -27.93 -9.97
N GLU A 130 -5.83 -28.51 -10.26
CA GLU A 130 -5.95 -29.82 -10.87
C GLU A 130 -5.35 -29.83 -12.29
N ASP A 131 -5.66 -28.81 -13.09
CA ASP A 131 -5.09 -28.59 -14.42
C ASP A 131 -4.18 -27.35 -14.36
N ALA A 132 -3.05 -27.38 -15.08
CA ALA A 132 -2.18 -26.21 -15.23
C ALA A 132 -2.95 -25.04 -15.87
N LEU A 133 -2.59 -23.83 -15.49
CA LEU A 133 -3.17 -22.59 -16.02
C LEU A 133 -2.32 -22.11 -17.19
N ASP A 134 -2.94 -21.90 -18.36
CA ASP A 134 -2.26 -21.39 -19.56
C ASP A 134 -2.04 -19.88 -19.45
N GLU A 135 -0.99 -19.35 -20.09
CA GLU A 135 -0.73 -17.90 -20.18
C GLU A 135 -1.93 -17.15 -20.77
N GLY A 136 -2.31 -16.04 -20.14
CA GLY A 136 -3.41 -15.16 -20.56
C GLY A 136 -4.80 -15.61 -20.10
N GLU A 137 -4.92 -16.71 -19.37
CA GLU A 137 -6.20 -17.15 -18.79
C GLU A 137 -6.60 -16.30 -17.59
N TRP A 138 -7.92 -16.15 -17.42
CA TRP A 138 -8.51 -15.66 -16.18
C TRP A 138 -8.73 -16.82 -15.23
N THR A 139 -8.30 -16.68 -14.00
CA THR A 139 -8.51 -17.65 -12.94
C THR A 139 -9.06 -16.99 -11.69
N ARG A 140 -9.85 -17.75 -10.95
CA ARG A 140 -10.36 -17.34 -9.64
C ARG A 140 -9.86 -18.29 -8.57
N ILE A 141 -9.12 -17.76 -7.61
CA ILE A 141 -8.62 -18.50 -6.46
C ILE A 141 -9.41 -18.09 -5.23
N THR A 142 -10.01 -19.05 -4.53
CA THR A 142 -10.74 -18.79 -3.28
C THR A 142 -10.04 -19.54 -2.15
N VAL A 143 -9.61 -18.77 -1.15
CA VAL A 143 -8.94 -19.30 0.05
C VAL A 143 -9.83 -19.08 1.26
N ARG A 144 -10.23 -20.16 1.94
CA ARG A 144 -10.87 -20.09 3.27
C ARG A 144 -9.79 -20.21 4.32
N HIS A 145 -9.71 -19.22 5.21
CA HIS A 145 -8.63 -19.16 6.19
C HIS A 145 -9.07 -18.47 7.48
N SER A 146 -8.19 -18.51 8.48
CA SER A 146 -8.29 -17.60 9.62
C SER A 146 -7.34 -16.43 9.44
N SER A 147 -7.74 -15.24 9.89
CA SER A 147 -6.89 -14.06 9.99
C SER A 147 -6.67 -13.75 11.48
N ASP A 148 -5.45 -13.96 11.97
CA ASP A 148 -5.15 -13.91 13.40
C ASP A 148 -4.59 -12.54 13.79
N PRO A 149 -5.20 -11.79 14.72
CA PRO A 149 -4.70 -10.50 15.17
C PRO A 149 -3.64 -10.59 16.26
N VAL A 150 -3.23 -11.80 16.67
CA VAL A 150 -2.24 -12.02 17.71
C VAL A 150 -0.94 -12.50 17.08
N TYR A 151 0.08 -11.67 17.09
CA TYR A 151 1.39 -11.96 16.52
C TYR A 151 2.40 -12.32 17.61
N PRO A 152 3.45 -13.11 17.30
CA PRO A 152 4.62 -13.30 18.16
C PRO A 152 5.25 -11.95 18.53
N GLU A 153 5.92 -11.87 19.68
CA GLU A 153 6.52 -10.63 20.21
C GLU A 153 7.55 -10.00 19.27
N ASP A 154 8.23 -10.82 18.47
CA ASP A 154 9.23 -10.41 17.49
C ASP A 154 8.63 -10.03 16.12
N ARG A 155 7.31 -10.15 15.95
CA ARG A 155 6.62 -9.88 14.68
C ARG A 155 5.50 -8.87 14.88
N GLN A 156 5.64 -7.73 14.25
CA GLN A 156 4.56 -6.76 14.13
C GLN A 156 3.72 -7.13 12.90
N GLY A 157 2.42 -7.29 13.08
CA GLY A 157 1.51 -7.74 12.05
C GLY A 157 0.64 -6.65 11.44
N GLY A 158 -0.11 -7.01 10.40
CA GLY A 158 -1.03 -6.12 9.71
C GLY A 158 -2.25 -5.70 10.54
N TRP A 159 -2.74 -6.55 11.47
CA TRP A 159 -3.76 -6.15 12.43
C TRP A 159 -3.15 -5.40 13.61
N VAL A 160 -3.64 -4.19 13.85
CA VAL A 160 -3.42 -3.41 15.07
C VAL A 160 -4.62 -3.60 15.98
N ARG A 161 -4.38 -4.07 17.21
CA ARG A 161 -5.44 -4.22 18.22
C ARG A 161 -5.73 -2.86 18.85
N THR A 162 -6.97 -2.41 18.76
CA THR A 162 -7.46 -1.21 19.43
C THR A 162 -8.10 -1.54 20.78
N ALA A 163 -8.52 -0.53 21.52
CA ALA A 163 -9.19 -0.73 22.81
C ALA A 163 -10.44 -1.61 22.74
N ASP A 164 -11.17 -1.62 21.62
CA ASP A 164 -12.45 -2.32 21.46
C ASP A 164 -12.62 -3.04 20.10
N GLY A 165 -11.52 -3.20 19.34
CA GLY A 165 -11.57 -3.83 18.04
C GLY A 165 -10.20 -3.92 17.36
N LEU A 166 -10.18 -3.71 16.04
CA LEU A 166 -9.03 -3.91 15.17
C LEU A 166 -8.95 -2.80 14.12
N ALA A 167 -7.74 -2.50 13.66
CA ALA A 167 -7.47 -1.73 12.45
C ALA A 167 -6.34 -2.39 11.66
N MET A 168 -6.31 -2.26 10.32
CA MET A 168 -5.20 -2.73 9.51
C MET A 168 -4.09 -1.68 9.40
N ALA A 169 -2.84 -2.13 9.35
CA ALA A 169 -1.67 -1.34 8.99
C ALA A 169 -0.67 -2.27 8.29
N ASN A 170 -0.70 -2.29 6.97
CA ASN A 170 -0.08 -3.36 6.18
C ASN A 170 1.25 -2.98 5.52
N GLN A 171 1.68 -1.73 5.61
CA GLN A 171 2.94 -1.27 5.03
C GLN A 171 4.15 -1.70 5.88
N ALA A 172 5.24 -2.16 5.27
CA ALA A 172 5.47 -2.32 3.84
C ALA A 172 5.16 -3.77 3.37
N ASP A 173 5.40 -4.77 4.23
CA ASP A 173 5.54 -6.18 3.93
C ASP A 173 4.69 -7.06 4.87
N VAL A 174 3.47 -6.63 5.21
CA VAL A 174 2.65 -7.35 6.20
C VAL A 174 1.18 -7.55 5.81
N ALA A 175 0.74 -7.21 4.59
CA ALA A 175 -0.62 -7.53 4.16
C ALA A 175 -0.85 -9.05 4.12
N HIS A 176 0.15 -9.82 3.73
CA HIS A 176 0.12 -11.29 3.71
C HIS A 176 0.04 -11.94 5.11
N LEU A 177 0.20 -11.16 6.19
CA LEU A 177 -0.10 -11.63 7.54
C LEU A 177 -1.59 -11.51 7.89
N VAL A 178 -2.38 -10.87 7.04
CA VAL A 178 -3.81 -10.63 7.22
C VAL A 178 -4.64 -11.48 6.26
N PHE A 179 -4.27 -11.51 4.99
CA PHE A 179 -4.98 -12.25 3.93
C PHE A 179 -4.02 -12.74 2.84
N PRO A 180 -4.30 -13.89 2.21
CA PRO A 180 -3.53 -14.36 1.05
C PRO A 180 -3.58 -13.35 -0.10
N CYS A 181 -2.43 -12.94 -0.62
CA CYS A 181 -2.35 -11.93 -1.67
C CYS A 181 -1.07 -12.04 -2.50
N ASN A 182 -0.92 -11.17 -3.47
CA ASN A 182 0.34 -10.84 -4.13
C ASN A 182 0.86 -9.56 -3.45
N ASP A 183 1.70 -9.72 -2.41
CA ASP A 183 2.02 -8.63 -1.47
C ASP A 183 3.19 -7.78 -1.95
N HIS A 184 2.97 -7.10 -3.08
CA HIS A 184 3.95 -6.16 -3.62
C HIS A 184 3.26 -4.95 -4.27
N PRO A 185 3.76 -3.71 -4.09
CA PRO A 185 3.11 -2.51 -4.62
C PRO A 185 2.99 -2.47 -6.15
N SER A 186 3.76 -3.28 -6.87
CA SER A 186 3.67 -3.36 -8.34
C SER A 186 2.41 -4.07 -8.83
N ASP A 187 1.70 -4.81 -8.00
CA ASP A 187 0.45 -5.50 -8.35
C ASP A 187 -0.73 -4.81 -7.67
N LYS A 188 -1.38 -3.90 -8.40
CA LYS A 188 -2.53 -3.13 -7.92
C LYS A 188 -3.82 -3.76 -8.38
N ALA A 189 -4.76 -3.96 -7.46
CA ALA A 189 -6.04 -4.58 -7.73
C ALA A 189 -7.23 -3.75 -7.22
N ARG A 190 -8.45 -4.06 -7.65
CA ARG A 190 -9.68 -3.53 -7.06
C ARG A 190 -10.08 -4.36 -5.86
N PHE A 191 -10.58 -3.69 -4.82
CA PHE A 191 -10.97 -4.37 -3.60
C PHE A 191 -12.48 -4.27 -3.33
N THR A 192 -13.06 -5.39 -2.91
CA THR A 192 -14.35 -5.45 -2.23
C THR A 192 -14.12 -6.03 -0.84
N PHE A 193 -14.68 -5.37 0.17
CA PHE A 193 -14.58 -5.81 1.56
C PHE A 193 -15.98 -6.14 2.09
N HIS A 194 -16.14 -7.30 2.72
CA HIS A 194 -17.30 -7.71 3.49
C HIS A 194 -16.88 -7.93 4.94
N VAL A 195 -17.28 -7.02 5.81
CA VAL A 195 -16.87 -7.06 7.22
C VAL A 195 -18.07 -7.30 8.10
N THR A 196 -18.11 -8.45 8.74
CA THR A 196 -19.18 -8.82 9.69
C THR A 196 -18.68 -8.65 11.12
N ALA A 197 -19.44 -7.91 11.93
CA ALA A 197 -19.15 -7.74 13.35
C ALA A 197 -20.45 -7.76 14.18
N PRO A 198 -20.37 -8.08 15.50
CA PRO A 198 -21.50 -8.01 16.41
C PRO A 198 -22.14 -6.61 16.46
N ASP A 199 -23.45 -6.57 16.71
CA ASP A 199 -24.18 -5.32 16.90
C ASP A 199 -23.54 -4.45 18.01
N GLY A 200 -23.57 -3.13 17.80
CA GLY A 200 -22.92 -2.15 18.68
C GLY A 200 -21.48 -1.80 18.28
N LEU A 201 -20.92 -2.49 17.31
CA LEU A 201 -19.68 -2.11 16.62
C LEU A 201 -19.99 -1.48 15.25
N THR A 202 -19.01 -0.80 14.71
CA THR A 202 -19.00 -0.26 13.35
C THR A 202 -17.82 -0.82 12.62
N ALA A 203 -18.01 -1.32 11.38
CA ALA A 203 -16.91 -1.68 10.51
C ALA A 203 -16.83 -0.72 9.32
N VAL A 204 -15.61 -0.37 8.96
CA VAL A 204 -15.30 0.48 7.80
C VAL A 204 -14.11 -0.10 7.03
N ALA A 205 -14.06 0.20 5.73
CA ALA A 205 -12.92 -0.17 4.87
C ALA A 205 -12.67 0.92 3.82
N ASN A 206 -11.61 0.74 2.98
CA ASN A 206 -11.34 1.61 1.84
C ASN A 206 -12.54 1.70 0.88
N GLY A 207 -12.57 2.76 0.10
CA GLY A 207 -13.58 2.97 -0.94
C GLY A 207 -14.93 3.44 -0.39
N LEU A 208 -15.99 3.28 -1.16
CA LEU A 208 -17.35 3.70 -0.80
C LEU A 208 -18.18 2.55 -0.19
N PRO A 209 -19.09 2.86 0.76
CA PRO A 209 -20.08 1.88 1.22
C PRO A 209 -20.95 1.41 0.05
N ALA A 210 -21.06 0.09 -0.10
CA ALA A 210 -21.83 -0.58 -1.16
C ALA A 210 -23.03 -1.39 -0.62
N GLY A 211 -23.09 -1.62 0.68
CA GLY A 211 -24.22 -2.32 1.31
C GLY A 211 -24.05 -2.46 2.82
N VAL A 212 -25.18 -2.66 3.49
CA VAL A 212 -25.24 -3.02 4.92
C VAL A 212 -26.35 -4.04 5.10
N GLU A 213 -26.02 -5.19 5.69
CA GLU A 213 -26.97 -6.26 5.99
C GLU A 213 -26.92 -6.60 7.49
N ARG A 214 -28.09 -6.81 8.11
CA ARG A 214 -28.19 -7.19 9.52
C ARG A 214 -28.85 -8.54 9.64
N THR A 215 -28.18 -9.45 10.34
CA THR A 215 -28.67 -10.83 10.52
C THR A 215 -28.19 -11.38 11.87
N GLY A 216 -29.16 -11.79 12.72
CA GLY A 216 -28.85 -12.61 13.89
C GLY A 216 -27.95 -11.95 14.95
N GLY A 217 -28.04 -10.63 15.16
CA GLY A 217 -27.22 -9.92 16.17
C GLY A 217 -25.86 -9.50 15.65
N SER A 218 -25.67 -9.54 14.33
CA SER A 218 -24.47 -9.08 13.64
C SER A 218 -24.83 -8.20 12.44
N THR A 219 -23.94 -7.33 12.07
CA THR A 219 -24.06 -6.49 10.87
C THR A 219 -22.88 -6.77 9.95
N THR A 220 -23.16 -6.91 8.65
CA THR A 220 -22.15 -7.00 7.57
C THR A 220 -22.16 -5.69 6.79
N TRP A 221 -21.01 -5.04 6.70
CA TRP A 221 -20.80 -3.87 5.85
C TRP A 221 -20.03 -4.28 4.62
N THR A 222 -20.46 -3.80 3.46
CA THR A 222 -19.77 -3.97 2.19
C THR A 222 -19.19 -2.64 1.74
N TYR A 223 -17.90 -2.62 1.37
CA TYR A 223 -17.19 -1.48 0.79
C TYR A 223 -16.55 -1.88 -0.53
N ARG A 224 -16.39 -0.92 -1.45
CA ARG A 224 -15.72 -1.14 -2.73
C ARG A 224 -14.80 0.00 -3.08
N SER A 225 -13.57 -0.33 -3.50
CA SER A 225 -12.66 0.63 -4.11
C SER A 225 -13.09 0.96 -5.55
N GLY A 226 -13.08 2.23 -5.91
CA GLY A 226 -13.33 2.67 -7.29
C GLY A 226 -12.09 2.53 -8.19
N HIS A 227 -10.91 2.53 -7.58
CA HIS A 227 -9.61 2.54 -8.24
C HIS A 227 -8.75 1.35 -7.79
N PRO A 228 -7.75 0.92 -8.59
CA PRO A 228 -6.80 -0.10 -8.17
C PRO A 228 -5.95 0.40 -6.99
N MET A 229 -5.56 -0.52 -6.12
CA MET A 229 -4.85 -0.26 -4.87
C MET A 229 -3.83 -1.36 -4.62
N ALA A 230 -2.66 -1.00 -4.13
CA ALA A 230 -1.68 -1.97 -3.63
C ALA A 230 -2.18 -2.61 -2.32
N THR A 231 -1.77 -3.83 -2.04
CA THR A 231 -2.19 -4.61 -0.86
C THR A 231 -1.82 -3.93 0.45
N GLU A 232 -0.68 -3.27 0.50
CA GLU A 232 -0.17 -2.56 1.67
C GLU A 232 -1.05 -1.37 2.10
N LEU A 233 -1.88 -0.84 1.20
CA LEU A 233 -2.81 0.27 1.44
C LEU A 233 -4.20 -0.18 1.87
N ALA A 234 -4.44 -1.51 1.96
CA ALA A 234 -5.72 -2.05 2.40
C ALA A 234 -5.99 -1.70 3.86
N GLN A 235 -7.23 -1.21 4.12
CA GLN A 235 -7.67 -0.81 5.44
C GLN A 235 -9.02 -1.40 5.77
N VAL A 236 -9.10 -2.08 6.91
CA VAL A 236 -10.35 -2.44 7.59
C VAL A 236 -10.22 -2.01 9.04
N SER A 237 -11.23 -1.33 9.56
CA SER A 237 -11.31 -1.02 10.99
C SER A 237 -12.65 -1.46 11.56
N ILE A 238 -12.60 -2.05 12.75
CA ILE A 238 -13.76 -2.53 13.51
C ILE A 238 -13.65 -1.97 14.94
N GLY A 239 -14.69 -1.34 15.45
CA GLY A 239 -14.70 -0.79 16.81
C GLY A 239 -15.95 0.02 17.10
N ARG A 240 -16.05 0.61 18.31
CA ARG A 240 -17.13 1.56 18.66
C ARG A 240 -16.83 2.94 18.08
N SER A 241 -17.00 3.05 16.78
CA SER A 241 -16.65 4.25 16.01
C SER A 241 -17.89 4.98 15.49
N THR A 242 -17.72 6.29 15.32
CA THR A 242 -18.68 7.17 14.64
C THR A 242 -18.11 7.57 13.30
N VAL A 243 -18.89 7.41 12.24
CA VAL A 243 -18.55 7.91 10.90
C VAL A 243 -19.14 9.32 10.74
N LEU A 244 -18.27 10.27 10.45
CA LEU A 244 -18.62 11.68 10.21
C LEU A 244 -18.56 11.95 8.72
N HIS A 245 -19.66 12.46 8.16
CA HIS A 245 -19.75 12.76 6.73
C HIS A 245 -19.58 14.26 6.47
N ARG A 246 -18.77 14.60 5.46
CA ARG A 246 -18.57 15.94 4.95
C ARG A 246 -18.52 15.92 3.43
N THR A 247 -18.53 17.08 2.85
CA THR A 247 -18.36 17.27 1.40
C THR A 247 -17.10 18.06 1.15
N GLY A 248 -16.19 17.48 0.40
CA GLY A 248 -14.97 18.12 -0.09
C GLY A 248 -15.19 18.84 -1.41
N PRO A 249 -14.10 19.28 -2.07
CA PRO A 249 -14.17 19.91 -3.39
C PRO A 249 -14.91 19.06 -4.42
N HIS A 250 -15.61 19.72 -5.32
CA HIS A 250 -16.36 19.07 -6.42
C HIS A 250 -17.41 18.04 -5.97
N GLY A 251 -17.88 18.14 -4.73
CA GLY A 251 -18.85 17.18 -4.18
C GLY A 251 -18.22 15.88 -3.70
N LEU A 252 -16.89 15.81 -3.52
CA LEU A 252 -16.18 14.64 -3.02
C LEU A 252 -16.76 14.21 -1.65
N PRO A 253 -17.25 12.98 -1.50
CA PRO A 253 -17.63 12.45 -0.19
C PRO A 253 -16.38 12.36 0.71
N VAL A 254 -16.46 12.96 1.91
CA VAL A 254 -15.45 12.83 2.96
C VAL A 254 -16.08 12.10 4.13
N ARG A 255 -15.47 11.01 4.57
CA ARG A 255 -15.99 10.16 5.67
C ARG A 255 -14.88 9.89 6.68
N ASP A 256 -14.89 10.65 7.75
CA ASP A 256 -13.94 10.45 8.83
C ASP A 256 -14.50 9.45 9.85
N VAL A 257 -13.62 8.64 10.41
CA VAL A 257 -13.96 7.58 11.36
C VAL A 257 -13.22 7.86 12.66
N VAL A 258 -13.98 8.00 13.76
CA VAL A 258 -13.40 8.32 15.07
C VAL A 258 -13.96 7.41 16.15
N PRO A 259 -13.18 7.05 17.18
CA PRO A 259 -13.72 6.43 18.36
C PRO A 259 -14.83 7.32 18.94
N THR A 260 -16.02 6.76 19.15
CA THR A 260 -17.23 7.52 19.55
C THR A 260 -16.98 8.34 20.83
N ALA A 261 -16.21 7.80 21.78
CA ALA A 261 -15.87 8.48 23.04
C ALA A 261 -15.00 9.73 22.84
N HIS A 262 -14.25 9.82 21.74
CA HIS A 262 -13.29 10.92 21.49
C HIS A 262 -13.75 11.88 20.39
N ARG A 263 -14.94 11.67 19.83
CA ARG A 263 -15.48 12.49 18.74
C ARG A 263 -15.35 14.00 18.96
N ALA A 264 -15.76 14.49 20.14
CA ALA A 264 -15.76 15.93 20.41
C ALA A 264 -14.37 16.57 20.37
N ALA A 265 -13.34 15.83 20.79
CA ALA A 265 -11.95 16.30 20.77
C ALA A 265 -11.33 16.26 19.36
N LEU A 266 -11.73 15.29 18.53
CA LEU A 266 -11.14 15.03 17.22
C LEU A 266 -11.83 15.84 16.09
N GLU A 267 -13.14 16.06 16.18
CA GLU A 267 -13.92 16.71 15.12
C GLU A 267 -13.40 18.10 14.69
N PRO A 268 -12.84 18.97 15.55
CA PRO A 268 -12.25 20.25 15.12
C PRO A 268 -11.10 20.09 14.11
N TRP A 269 -10.31 19.04 14.22
CA TRP A 269 -9.22 18.73 13.28
C TRP A 269 -9.77 18.27 11.93
N LEU A 270 -10.70 17.35 11.96
CA LEU A 270 -11.30 16.74 10.77
C LEU A 270 -12.06 17.75 9.89
N ARG A 271 -12.54 18.85 10.43
CA ARG A 271 -13.19 19.93 9.67
C ARG A 271 -12.26 20.62 8.69
N LYS A 272 -10.94 20.49 8.85
CA LYS A 272 -9.94 21.10 7.98
C LYS A 272 -9.71 20.28 6.69
N THR A 273 -10.04 19.02 6.69
CA THR A 273 -9.79 18.08 5.57
C THR A 273 -10.28 18.60 4.22
N PRO A 274 -11.51 19.14 4.05
CA PRO A 274 -11.95 19.68 2.77
C PRO A 274 -11.05 20.81 2.23
N ASP A 275 -10.58 21.69 3.09
CA ASP A 275 -9.71 22.81 2.72
C ASP A 275 -8.30 22.32 2.37
N GLN A 276 -7.80 21.30 3.06
CA GLN A 276 -6.51 20.65 2.76
C GLN A 276 -6.55 19.95 1.40
N ILE A 277 -7.65 19.25 1.09
CA ILE A 277 -7.86 18.66 -0.25
C ILE A 277 -7.86 19.76 -1.31
N ALA A 278 -8.63 20.84 -1.10
CA ALA A 278 -8.67 21.97 -2.03
C ALA A 278 -7.30 22.65 -2.21
N TRP A 279 -6.48 22.66 -1.16
CA TRP A 279 -5.11 23.18 -1.21
C TRP A 279 -4.21 22.26 -2.06
N MET A 280 -4.25 20.95 -1.85
CA MET A 280 -3.49 19.99 -2.66
C MET A 280 -3.92 20.03 -4.14
N GLU A 281 -5.23 20.08 -4.42
CA GLU A 281 -5.72 20.16 -5.81
C GLU A 281 -5.19 21.37 -6.58
N LYS A 282 -4.95 22.51 -5.91
CA LYS A 282 -4.32 23.68 -6.51
C LYS A 282 -2.85 23.47 -6.88
N LYS A 283 -2.18 22.50 -6.26
CA LYS A 283 -0.76 22.21 -6.49
C LYS A 283 -0.58 21.17 -7.60
N VAL A 284 -1.32 20.07 -7.55
CA VAL A 284 -1.03 18.88 -8.36
C VAL A 284 -2.22 18.37 -9.17
N GLY A 285 -3.37 19.03 -9.09
CA GLY A 285 -4.57 18.61 -9.80
C GLY A 285 -5.55 17.84 -8.94
N ARG A 286 -6.69 17.50 -9.56
CA ARG A 286 -7.85 16.94 -8.86
C ARG A 286 -7.51 15.70 -8.02
N TYR A 287 -8.17 15.59 -6.86
CA TYR A 287 -8.09 14.41 -6.01
C TYR A 287 -8.41 13.12 -6.81
N PRO A 288 -7.56 12.08 -6.71
CA PRO A 288 -7.61 10.97 -7.66
C PRO A 288 -8.76 9.97 -7.43
N PHE A 289 -9.30 9.89 -6.22
CA PHE A 289 -10.20 8.80 -5.81
C PHE A 289 -11.64 9.25 -5.59
N GLU A 290 -12.52 8.28 -5.34
CA GLU A 290 -13.96 8.45 -5.16
C GLU A 290 -14.38 9.00 -3.79
N THR A 291 -13.52 8.92 -2.79
CA THR A 291 -13.76 9.41 -1.41
C THR A 291 -12.45 9.66 -0.69
N TYR A 292 -12.49 10.42 0.38
CA TYR A 292 -11.40 10.54 1.34
C TYR A 292 -11.94 10.55 2.78
N GLY A 293 -11.07 10.35 3.74
CA GLY A 293 -11.33 10.54 5.16
C GLY A 293 -10.16 10.10 6.01
N LEU A 294 -10.21 10.43 7.27
CA LEU A 294 -9.24 10.04 8.28
C LEU A 294 -9.85 8.98 9.20
N LEU A 295 -9.11 7.92 9.45
CA LEU A 295 -9.42 6.91 10.45
C LEU A 295 -8.55 7.15 11.67
N MET A 296 -9.16 7.51 12.78
CA MET A 296 -8.47 7.65 14.05
C MET A 296 -8.53 6.32 14.80
N ALA A 297 -7.41 5.63 14.93
CA ALA A 297 -7.35 4.42 15.73
C ALA A 297 -7.21 4.75 17.23
N ASP A 298 -7.91 4.01 18.09
CA ASP A 298 -7.70 4.06 19.55
C ASP A 298 -6.63 3.05 19.95
N ALA A 299 -5.46 3.22 19.35
CA ALA A 299 -4.26 2.41 19.57
C ALA A 299 -3.02 3.32 19.43
N THR A 300 -1.95 2.97 20.12
CA THR A 300 -0.64 3.61 19.93
C THR A 300 0.11 2.81 18.86
N THR A 301 0.20 3.38 17.66
CA THR A 301 0.91 2.79 16.52
C THR A 301 2.35 3.28 16.44
N GLY A 302 2.59 4.52 16.86
CA GLY A 302 3.86 5.23 16.70
C GLY A 302 4.07 5.78 15.29
N PHE A 303 3.06 5.69 14.42
CA PHE A 303 3.08 6.18 13.03
C PHE A 303 1.65 6.47 12.55
N GLU A 304 1.56 7.28 11.50
CA GLU A 304 0.40 7.43 10.63
C GLU A 304 0.60 6.61 9.36
N LEU A 305 -0.48 6.38 8.58
CA LEU A 305 -0.40 5.57 7.36
C LEU A 305 -1.43 6.04 6.32
N GLU A 306 -0.96 6.20 5.12
CA GLU A 306 -1.70 6.73 3.97
C GLU A 306 -2.73 5.78 3.35
N THR A 307 -3.28 4.82 4.07
CA THR A 307 -4.20 3.83 3.51
C THR A 307 -5.21 4.46 2.55
N GLN A 308 -5.35 3.89 1.35
CA GLN A 308 -6.03 4.55 0.23
C GLN A 308 -7.47 4.93 0.59
N THR A 309 -7.85 6.17 0.35
CA THR A 309 -9.16 6.77 0.64
C THR A 309 -9.53 6.90 2.13
N LEU A 310 -8.73 6.37 3.06
CA LEU A 310 -9.03 6.37 4.50
C LEU A 310 -7.71 6.29 5.30
N SER A 311 -6.97 7.41 5.37
CA SER A 311 -5.66 7.45 6.04
C SER A 311 -5.79 7.16 7.54
N LEU A 312 -4.92 6.27 8.03
CA LEU A 312 -4.88 5.85 9.43
C LEU A 312 -4.04 6.83 10.25
N PHE A 313 -4.58 7.22 11.40
CA PHE A 313 -3.89 8.07 12.37
C PHE A 313 -4.01 7.52 13.78
N GLU A 314 -2.96 7.67 14.58
CA GLU A 314 -3.10 7.46 16.01
C GLU A 314 -3.79 8.68 16.66
N ARG A 315 -4.65 8.41 17.64
CA ARG A 315 -5.41 9.46 18.35
C ARG A 315 -4.50 10.47 19.07
N GLU A 316 -3.40 9.99 19.62
CA GLU A 316 -2.44 10.76 20.40
C GLU A 316 -1.89 11.97 19.65
N LEU A 317 -1.67 11.89 18.34
CA LEU A 317 -1.23 13.02 17.50
C LEU A 317 -2.14 14.25 17.67
N PHE A 318 -3.44 14.03 17.85
CA PHE A 318 -4.45 15.11 17.94
C PHE A 318 -4.77 15.55 19.37
N THR A 319 -4.47 14.73 20.36
CA THR A 319 -4.91 14.93 21.75
C THR A 319 -3.77 15.22 22.72
N GLU A 320 -2.54 14.86 22.37
CA GLU A 320 -1.39 15.12 23.22
C GLU A 320 -0.95 16.60 23.13
N PRO A 321 -0.75 17.28 24.28
CA PRO A 321 -0.41 18.71 24.29
C PRO A 321 1.00 19.01 23.77
N GLY A 322 1.81 17.97 23.53
CA GLY A 322 3.19 18.11 23.02
C GLY A 322 3.29 18.47 21.53
N TYR A 323 2.24 18.26 20.77
CA TYR A 323 2.24 18.55 19.34
C TYR A 323 1.61 19.92 19.05
N PRO A 324 2.36 20.88 18.47
CA PRO A 324 1.79 22.17 18.09
C PRO A 324 0.81 21.99 16.92
N GLY A 325 -0.27 22.78 16.90
CA GLY A 325 -1.35 22.61 15.92
C GLY A 325 -0.89 22.67 14.46
N TRP A 326 0.08 23.53 14.13
CA TRP A 326 0.64 23.60 12.78
C TRP A 326 1.31 22.28 12.34
N TYR A 327 1.92 21.57 13.30
CA TYR A 327 2.57 20.30 13.04
C TYR A 327 1.52 19.21 12.74
N VAL A 328 0.48 19.08 13.58
CA VAL A 328 -0.64 18.15 13.33
C VAL A 328 -1.27 18.42 11.96
N ASP A 329 -1.52 19.69 11.62
CA ASP A 329 -2.07 20.08 10.32
C ASP A 329 -1.14 19.68 9.16
N SER A 330 0.17 19.77 9.34
CA SER A 330 1.14 19.41 8.31
C SER A 330 1.24 17.89 8.12
N ILE A 331 1.13 17.09 9.19
CA ILE A 331 1.07 15.62 9.08
C ILE A 331 -0.23 15.19 8.42
N MET A 332 -1.38 15.81 8.71
CA MET A 332 -2.61 15.53 7.97
C MET A 332 -2.43 15.75 6.46
N VAL A 333 -1.66 16.75 6.05
CA VAL A 333 -1.36 17.00 4.63
C VAL A 333 -0.32 16.02 4.08
N HIS A 334 0.61 15.54 4.90
CA HIS A 334 1.54 14.46 4.52
C HIS A 334 0.77 13.23 4.07
N GLU A 335 -0.12 12.70 4.92
CA GLU A 335 -0.94 11.52 4.63
C GLU A 335 -1.93 11.77 3.48
N LEU A 336 -2.43 13.00 3.33
CA LEU A 336 -3.26 13.38 2.20
C LEU A 336 -2.47 13.41 0.89
N ALA A 337 -1.22 13.90 0.89
CA ALA A 337 -0.39 14.00 -0.31
C ALA A 337 -0.08 12.62 -0.90
N HIS A 338 0.05 11.62 -0.06
CA HIS A 338 0.22 10.23 -0.49
C HIS A 338 -0.91 9.74 -1.40
N GLN A 339 -2.12 10.28 -1.30
CA GLN A 339 -3.20 9.86 -2.18
C GLN A 339 -2.87 10.09 -3.67
N TRP A 340 -2.04 11.09 -3.99
CA TRP A 340 -1.47 11.29 -5.33
C TRP A 340 -0.13 10.56 -5.50
N PHE A 341 0.77 10.64 -4.49
CA PHE A 341 2.15 10.15 -4.52
C PHE A 341 2.31 8.95 -3.56
N GLY A 342 2.20 7.76 -4.08
CA GLY A 342 2.20 6.50 -3.33
C GLY A 342 0.98 5.65 -3.64
N ASN A 343 -0.22 6.25 -3.64
CA ASN A 343 -1.46 5.53 -3.82
C ASN A 343 -1.95 5.54 -5.28
N SER A 344 -2.24 6.71 -5.85
CA SER A 344 -2.60 6.79 -7.27
C SER A 344 -1.41 6.44 -8.15
N VAL A 345 -0.26 7.04 -7.89
CA VAL A 345 1.02 6.68 -8.51
C VAL A 345 1.81 5.86 -7.49
N SER A 346 1.76 4.53 -7.60
CA SER A 346 2.44 3.63 -6.67
C SER A 346 3.87 3.32 -7.13
N PRO A 347 4.82 3.02 -6.22
CA PRO A 347 6.17 2.68 -6.58
C PRO A 347 6.23 1.37 -7.37
N GLY A 348 7.15 1.28 -8.32
CA GLY A 348 7.40 0.05 -9.07
C GLY A 348 8.16 -1.00 -8.23
N THR A 349 8.98 -0.54 -7.30
CA THR A 349 9.71 -1.34 -6.31
C THR A 349 9.82 -0.56 -5.00
N TRP A 350 10.08 -1.23 -3.90
CA TRP A 350 10.30 -0.56 -2.61
C TRP A 350 11.54 0.36 -2.60
N SER A 351 12.46 0.19 -3.55
CA SER A 351 13.56 1.15 -3.74
C SER A 351 13.09 2.52 -4.26
N ASP A 352 11.90 2.59 -4.85
CA ASP A 352 11.27 3.82 -5.35
C ASP A 352 10.46 4.56 -4.25
N LEU A 353 10.46 4.07 -3.01
CA LEU A 353 9.75 4.65 -1.84
C LEU A 353 10.00 6.15 -1.65
N TRP A 354 11.16 6.67 -2.06
CA TRP A 354 11.48 8.09 -2.00
C TRP A 354 10.50 8.95 -2.81
N LEU A 355 9.85 8.38 -3.85
CA LEU A 355 8.80 9.04 -4.64
C LEU A 355 7.51 9.22 -3.85
N ASN A 356 7.22 8.33 -2.88
CA ASN A 356 6.09 8.48 -1.98
C ASN A 356 6.44 9.48 -0.88
N GLU A 357 7.38 9.12 -0.02
CA GLU A 357 7.72 9.84 1.20
C GLU A 357 8.34 11.23 0.94
N GLY A 358 9.16 11.31 -0.10
CA GLY A 358 9.77 12.58 -0.48
C GLY A 358 8.75 13.62 -0.92
N HIS A 359 7.74 13.22 -1.71
CA HIS A 359 6.68 14.12 -2.13
C HIS A 359 5.74 14.47 -0.97
N ALA A 360 5.34 13.50 -0.15
CA ALA A 360 4.51 13.76 1.02
C ALA A 360 5.21 14.74 2.00
N THR A 361 6.48 14.52 2.30
CA THR A 361 7.31 15.42 3.12
C THR A 361 7.47 16.81 2.47
N TRP A 362 7.53 16.87 1.14
CA TRP A 362 7.60 18.12 0.39
C TRP A 362 6.31 18.94 0.57
N TYR A 363 5.13 18.32 0.39
CA TYR A 363 3.85 19.02 0.54
C TYR A 363 3.52 19.33 2.00
N GLU A 364 3.90 18.49 2.95
CA GLU A 364 3.91 18.76 4.38
C GLU A 364 4.68 20.07 4.68
N ALA A 365 5.91 20.20 4.18
CA ALA A 365 6.74 21.37 4.39
C ALA A 365 6.17 22.63 3.72
N LEU A 366 5.62 22.51 2.52
CA LEU A 366 4.96 23.62 1.83
C LEU A 366 3.71 24.10 2.55
N TYR A 367 2.90 23.17 3.08
CA TYR A 367 1.72 23.52 3.85
C TYR A 367 2.10 24.26 5.15
N ALA A 368 3.11 23.76 5.87
CA ALA A 368 3.62 24.42 7.06
C ALA A 368 4.22 25.83 6.78
N GLU A 369 4.83 26.03 5.59
CA GLU A 369 5.30 27.36 5.17
C GLU A 369 4.14 28.31 4.93
N GLU A 370 3.13 27.90 4.17
CA GLU A 370 2.01 28.75 3.77
C GLU A 370 1.05 29.06 4.92
N THR A 371 0.90 28.14 5.89
CA THR A 371 -0.08 28.28 6.98
C THR A 371 0.53 28.70 8.32
N ALA A 372 1.80 28.43 8.56
CA ALA A 372 2.47 28.66 9.85
C ALA A 372 3.81 29.39 9.75
N GLY A 373 4.23 29.82 8.54
CA GLY A 373 5.48 30.55 8.31
C GLY A 373 6.74 29.71 8.56
N ARG A 374 6.64 28.38 8.56
CA ARG A 374 7.76 27.44 8.72
C ARG A 374 8.42 27.21 7.38
N THR A 375 9.42 28.04 7.03
CA THR A 375 9.97 28.07 5.67
C THR A 375 10.55 26.73 5.23
N VAL A 376 10.20 26.30 4.02
CA VAL A 376 10.78 25.13 3.36
C VAL A 376 12.31 25.22 3.32
N ALA A 377 12.85 26.41 3.01
CA ALA A 377 14.29 26.62 2.96
C ALA A 377 15.00 26.31 4.30
N ALA A 378 14.39 26.68 5.44
CA ALA A 378 14.95 26.40 6.76
C ALA A 378 14.97 24.89 7.06
N ARG A 379 13.86 24.16 6.74
CA ARG A 379 13.78 22.71 6.90
C ARG A 379 14.80 22.00 6.00
N MET A 380 14.88 22.39 4.73
CA MET A 380 15.82 21.79 3.77
C MET A 380 17.29 22.11 4.08
N ARG A 381 17.58 23.26 4.68
CA ARG A 381 18.92 23.55 5.18
C ARG A 381 19.33 22.63 6.33
N ALA A 382 18.41 22.36 7.25
CA ALA A 382 18.64 21.40 8.34
C ALA A 382 18.83 19.98 7.80
N ALA A 383 17.96 19.55 6.86
CA ALA A 383 18.07 18.26 6.17
C ALA A 383 19.39 18.12 5.44
N TYR A 384 19.83 19.16 4.72
CA TYR A 384 21.13 19.17 4.03
C TYR A 384 22.30 18.96 4.99
N GLY A 385 22.25 19.61 6.15
CA GLY A 385 23.24 19.41 7.21
C GLY A 385 23.33 17.96 7.70
N ALA A 386 22.21 17.26 7.82
CA ALA A 386 22.14 15.90 8.34
C ALA A 386 22.27 14.80 7.27
N SER A 387 22.08 15.12 6.00
CA SER A 387 21.87 14.17 4.90
C SER A 387 23.00 13.18 4.68
N ASP A 388 24.26 13.57 4.84
CA ASP A 388 25.40 12.65 4.74
C ASP A 388 25.36 11.56 5.82
N GLY A 389 24.91 11.94 7.05
CA GLY A 389 24.71 10.99 8.14
C GLY A 389 23.58 10.01 7.88
N TRP A 390 22.49 10.46 7.29
CA TRP A 390 21.36 9.62 6.90
C TRP A 390 21.76 8.64 5.80
N ARG A 391 22.48 9.11 4.76
CA ARG A 391 23.01 8.25 3.68
C ARG A 391 23.94 7.16 4.22
N ALA A 392 24.82 7.51 5.14
CA ALA A 392 25.74 6.54 5.77
C ALA A 392 24.97 5.44 6.55
N LYS A 393 23.90 5.81 7.26
CA LYS A 393 23.08 4.89 8.07
C LYS A 393 22.07 4.11 7.21
N GLY A 394 21.23 4.82 6.47
CA GLY A 394 20.08 4.29 5.75
C GLY A 394 20.26 4.04 4.27
N GLY A 395 21.39 4.46 3.68
CA GLY A 395 21.61 4.47 2.22
C GLY A 395 21.12 5.76 1.57
N PRO A 396 21.45 5.97 0.28
CA PRO A 396 20.91 7.07 -0.52
C PRO A 396 19.37 6.95 -0.70
N PRO A 397 18.65 8.03 -1.05
CA PRO A 397 17.18 8.03 -1.13
C PRO A 397 16.59 6.92 -2.03
N ALA A 398 17.13 6.71 -3.24
CA ALA A 398 16.66 5.66 -4.17
C ALA A 398 17.47 4.34 -4.08
N ALA A 399 18.35 4.23 -3.08
CA ALA A 399 19.05 3.00 -2.77
C ALA A 399 19.11 2.78 -1.25
N PRO A 400 17.96 2.79 -0.56
CA PRO A 400 17.92 2.56 0.87
C PRO A 400 18.46 1.17 1.20
N LYS A 401 19.08 1.03 2.38
CA LYS A 401 19.53 -0.27 2.86
C LYS A 401 18.34 -1.14 3.19
N PRO A 402 18.42 -2.45 2.96
CA PRO A 402 17.37 -3.39 3.38
C PRO A 402 16.97 -3.21 4.86
N PRO A 403 15.73 -3.57 5.23
CA PRO A 403 15.33 -3.60 6.63
C PRO A 403 16.19 -4.58 7.42
N THR A 404 16.41 -4.29 8.68
CA THR A 404 16.98 -5.28 9.60
C THR A 404 15.89 -6.25 10.03
N SER A 405 16.24 -7.51 10.23
CA SER A 405 15.30 -8.55 10.72
C SER A 405 14.46 -8.03 11.89
N GLY A 406 13.15 -8.25 11.83
CA GLY A 406 12.19 -7.87 12.88
C GLY A 406 11.75 -6.39 12.89
N SER A 407 12.23 -5.55 11.96
CA SER A 407 11.80 -4.15 11.88
C SER A 407 10.78 -3.94 10.76
N LYS A 408 9.51 -3.78 11.11
CA LYS A 408 8.40 -3.46 10.20
C LYS A 408 8.64 -2.16 9.42
N THR A 409 9.22 -1.15 10.08
CA THR A 409 9.48 0.18 9.54
C THR A 409 10.93 0.36 9.08
N GLY A 410 11.65 -0.75 8.85
CA GLY A 410 13.10 -0.74 8.64
C GLY A 410 13.60 0.03 7.42
N ILE A 411 12.76 0.32 6.43
CA ILE A 411 13.10 1.14 5.27
C ILE A 411 12.65 2.61 5.41
N PHE A 412 11.72 2.89 6.32
CA PHE A 412 11.16 4.22 6.58
C PHE A 412 12.11 5.02 7.49
N ARG A 413 13.10 5.64 6.89
CA ARG A 413 14.17 6.38 7.59
C ARG A 413 14.27 7.80 7.01
N ALA A 414 14.89 8.72 7.73
CA ALA A 414 15.03 10.12 7.34
C ALA A 414 15.62 10.35 5.93
N ASN A 415 16.36 9.38 5.38
CA ASN A 415 16.88 9.46 4.02
C ASN A 415 15.80 9.37 2.92
N VAL A 416 14.67 8.68 3.18
CA VAL A 416 13.55 8.58 2.24
C VAL A 416 12.49 9.67 2.46
N TYR A 417 12.46 10.33 3.62
CA TYR A 417 11.60 11.46 3.96
C TYR A 417 12.26 12.82 3.66
N ASP A 418 12.84 13.47 4.66
CA ASP A 418 13.52 14.75 4.51
C ASP A 418 14.72 14.68 3.55
N GLY A 419 15.39 13.51 3.47
CA GLY A 419 16.46 13.29 2.49
C GLY A 419 15.95 13.28 1.05
N ALA A 420 14.76 12.74 0.81
CA ALA A 420 14.12 12.74 -0.50
C ALA A 420 13.45 14.09 -0.82
N ALA A 421 12.77 14.73 0.15
CA ALA A 421 12.26 16.09 -0.01
C ALA A 421 13.39 17.09 -0.34
N LEU A 422 14.58 16.85 0.21
CA LEU A 422 15.78 17.62 -0.13
C LEU A 422 16.19 17.46 -1.60
N VAL A 423 16.00 16.26 -2.20
CA VAL A 423 16.22 16.06 -3.64
C VAL A 423 15.24 16.88 -4.46
N LEU A 424 13.96 16.89 -4.07
CA LEU A 424 12.91 17.68 -4.74
C LEU A 424 13.20 19.19 -4.62
N TYR A 425 13.66 19.64 -3.46
CA TYR A 425 14.09 21.02 -3.27
C TYR A 425 15.25 21.38 -4.18
N ALA A 426 16.29 20.53 -4.25
CA ALA A 426 17.44 20.73 -5.13
C ALA A 426 17.01 20.74 -6.61
N LEU A 427 16.12 19.83 -7.01
CA LEU A 427 15.58 19.80 -8.36
C LEU A 427 14.82 21.08 -8.71
N ARG A 428 13.99 21.59 -7.79
CA ARG A 428 13.29 22.86 -7.97
C ARG A 428 14.24 24.05 -8.13
N GLN A 429 15.36 24.08 -7.42
CA GLN A 429 16.41 25.08 -7.62
C GLN A 429 17.10 24.93 -8.99
N GLU A 430 17.32 23.70 -9.44
CA GLU A 430 18.01 23.38 -10.68
C GLU A 430 17.21 23.71 -11.94
N ILE A 431 15.91 23.37 -11.96
CA ILE A 431 15.04 23.54 -13.15
C ILE A 431 14.11 24.76 -13.06
N GLY A 432 14.05 25.39 -11.89
CA GLY A 432 13.18 26.54 -11.60
C GLY A 432 11.76 26.13 -11.23
N ARG A 433 11.10 27.04 -10.49
CA ARG A 433 9.77 26.80 -9.88
C ARG A 433 8.71 26.37 -10.89
N ALA A 434 8.60 27.08 -12.00
CA ALA A 434 7.53 26.81 -12.98
C ALA A 434 7.68 25.46 -13.69
N ALA A 435 8.90 25.01 -13.97
CA ALA A 435 9.15 23.70 -14.54
C ALA A 435 8.88 22.60 -13.51
N PHE A 436 9.27 22.81 -12.26
CA PHE A 436 9.02 21.89 -11.17
C PHE A 436 7.50 21.69 -10.92
N GLU A 437 6.73 22.77 -10.80
CA GLU A 437 5.26 22.69 -10.64
C GLU A 437 4.57 21.96 -11.79
N ARG A 438 5.04 22.17 -13.04
CA ARG A 438 4.55 21.39 -14.19
C ARG A 438 4.94 19.91 -14.10
N LEU A 439 6.14 19.61 -13.64
CA LEU A 439 6.61 18.22 -13.42
C LEU A 439 5.68 17.49 -12.46
N GLU A 440 5.42 18.07 -11.28
CA GLU A 440 4.57 17.47 -10.26
C GLU A 440 3.16 17.17 -10.78
N ALA A 441 2.51 18.18 -11.41
CA ALA A 441 1.17 18.01 -11.97
C ALA A 441 1.15 16.98 -13.12
N THR A 442 2.18 16.99 -14.00
CA THR A 442 2.27 16.03 -15.10
C THR A 442 2.55 14.63 -14.63
N TRP A 443 3.34 14.48 -13.56
CA TRP A 443 3.66 13.18 -12.96
C TRP A 443 2.38 12.47 -12.50
N VAL A 444 1.58 13.12 -11.69
CA VAL A 444 0.34 12.52 -11.15
C VAL A 444 -0.73 12.30 -12.22
N ASP A 445 -0.80 13.15 -13.24
CA ASP A 445 -1.74 12.96 -14.34
C ASP A 445 -1.35 11.80 -15.26
N ARG A 446 -0.06 11.72 -15.64
CA ARG A 446 0.47 10.72 -16.58
C ARG A 446 0.48 9.30 -16.01
N HIS A 447 0.70 9.17 -14.71
CA HIS A 447 0.83 7.88 -14.02
C HIS A 447 -0.36 7.55 -13.11
N ARG A 448 -1.50 8.22 -13.31
CA ARG A 448 -2.71 7.96 -12.52
C ARG A 448 -3.07 6.47 -12.53
N ASP A 449 -3.34 5.92 -11.34
CA ASP A 449 -3.74 4.53 -11.10
C ASP A 449 -2.71 3.47 -11.55
N ALA A 450 -1.47 3.88 -11.78
CA ALA A 450 -0.41 3.04 -12.29
C ALA A 450 0.79 2.96 -11.33
N ASN A 451 1.73 2.08 -11.67
CA ASN A 451 3.04 2.04 -11.05
C ASN A 451 4.01 2.91 -11.84
N ALA A 452 4.96 3.51 -11.12
CA ALA A 452 6.03 4.28 -11.74
C ALA A 452 7.34 4.13 -10.96
N THR A 453 8.45 4.34 -11.66
CA THR A 453 9.81 4.13 -11.14
C THR A 453 10.60 5.43 -11.05
N THR A 454 11.70 5.41 -10.34
CA THR A 454 12.70 6.49 -10.35
C THR A 454 13.14 6.84 -11.78
N ALA A 455 13.30 5.85 -12.65
CA ALA A 455 13.69 6.09 -14.05
C ALA A 455 12.62 6.87 -14.83
N ASP A 456 11.33 6.60 -14.56
CA ASP A 456 10.22 7.34 -15.16
C ASP A 456 10.22 8.81 -14.71
N PHE A 457 10.47 9.05 -13.42
CA PHE A 457 10.55 10.40 -12.89
C PHE A 457 11.72 11.19 -13.48
N VAL A 458 12.91 10.58 -13.56
CA VAL A 458 14.11 11.18 -14.17
C VAL A 458 13.87 11.54 -15.64
N ARG A 459 13.21 10.63 -16.39
CA ARG A 459 12.87 10.86 -17.80
C ARG A 459 11.90 12.03 -17.95
N LEU A 460 10.83 12.07 -17.15
CA LEU A 460 9.83 13.14 -17.17
C LEU A 460 10.44 14.49 -16.75
N ALA A 461 11.28 14.51 -15.73
CA ALA A 461 11.96 15.73 -15.29
C ALA A 461 12.88 16.30 -16.38
N SER A 462 13.60 15.42 -17.09
CA SER A 462 14.45 15.80 -18.22
C SER A 462 13.60 16.33 -19.40
N GLU A 463 12.49 15.67 -19.73
CA GLU A 463 11.53 16.10 -20.75
C GLU A 463 10.99 17.50 -20.45
N ILE A 464 10.46 17.73 -19.26
CA ILE A 464 9.82 18.99 -18.87
C ILE A 464 10.79 20.16 -18.76
N SER A 465 12.01 19.89 -18.28
CA SER A 465 13.05 20.93 -18.16
C SER A 465 13.77 21.22 -19.48
N GLY A 466 13.69 20.31 -20.46
CA GLY A 466 14.49 20.38 -21.70
C GLY A 466 15.99 20.15 -21.48
N ARG A 467 16.37 19.51 -20.36
CA ARG A 467 17.77 19.30 -19.94
C ARG A 467 18.00 17.83 -19.63
N ASP A 468 19.21 17.32 -19.89
CA ASP A 468 19.61 16.02 -19.35
C ASP A 468 19.90 16.15 -17.85
N LEU A 469 19.05 15.52 -17.03
CA LEU A 469 19.14 15.50 -15.58
C LEU A 469 19.73 14.18 -15.03
N GLY A 470 20.18 13.26 -15.90
CA GLY A 470 20.71 11.97 -15.48
C GLY A 470 21.85 12.10 -14.46
N GLY A 471 22.83 12.97 -14.74
CA GLY A 471 23.95 13.24 -13.82
C GLY A 471 23.52 13.88 -12.50
N PHE A 472 22.52 14.78 -12.53
CA PHE A 472 21.93 15.37 -11.33
C PHE A 472 21.34 14.28 -10.43
N PHE A 473 20.42 13.48 -10.96
CA PHE A 473 19.75 12.44 -10.18
C PHE A 473 20.71 11.34 -9.72
N GLN A 474 21.71 10.97 -10.54
CA GLN A 474 22.73 10.02 -10.13
C GLN A 474 23.44 10.47 -8.84
N GLY A 475 23.80 11.73 -8.74
CA GLY A 475 24.41 12.27 -7.52
C GLY A 475 23.45 12.37 -6.34
N TRP A 476 22.23 12.89 -6.58
CA TRP A 476 21.28 13.16 -5.52
C TRP A 476 20.55 11.91 -5.00
N LEU A 477 20.24 10.94 -5.85
CA LEU A 477 19.47 9.73 -5.49
C LEU A 477 20.35 8.53 -5.13
N TYR A 478 21.57 8.42 -5.68
CA TYR A 478 22.43 7.24 -5.51
C TYR A 478 23.80 7.56 -4.91
N GLY A 479 24.18 8.82 -4.84
CA GLY A 479 25.46 9.23 -4.27
C GLY A 479 25.58 8.93 -2.77
N GLN A 480 26.76 8.48 -2.34
CA GLN A 480 27.05 8.26 -0.91
C GLN A 480 27.23 9.57 -0.13
N LYS A 481 27.44 10.67 -0.83
CA LYS A 481 27.56 12.03 -0.32
C LYS A 481 26.52 12.91 -1.00
N THR A 482 26.02 13.87 -0.24
CA THR A 482 25.08 14.86 -0.77
C THR A 482 25.80 15.84 -1.69
N PRO A 483 25.33 16.03 -2.92
CA PRO A 483 25.93 17.03 -3.83
C PRO A 483 25.81 18.45 -3.31
N PRO A 484 26.61 19.41 -3.85
CA PRO A 484 26.42 20.83 -3.57
C PRO A 484 24.98 21.29 -3.87
N MET A 485 24.37 22.07 -2.98
CA MET A 485 22.99 22.53 -3.12
C MET A 485 22.89 23.61 -4.20
N PRO A 486 22.14 23.40 -5.28
CA PRO A 486 21.89 24.44 -6.28
C PRO A 486 21.29 25.70 -5.63
N GLY A 487 21.77 26.87 -6.01
CA GLY A 487 21.31 28.15 -5.47
C GLY A 487 21.80 28.50 -4.05
N HIS A 488 22.48 27.57 -3.35
CA HIS A 488 22.94 27.78 -1.95
C HIS A 488 24.40 27.33 -1.76
N PRO A 489 25.38 28.05 -2.32
CA PRO A 489 26.79 27.68 -2.19
C PRO A 489 27.36 27.78 -0.75
N ASP A 490 26.62 28.45 0.13
CA ASP A 490 26.93 28.59 1.55
C ASP A 490 26.48 27.40 2.41
N TRP A 491 25.63 26.51 1.89
CA TRP A 491 25.20 25.33 2.63
C TRP A 491 26.34 24.30 2.70
N LYS A 492 26.52 23.71 3.88
CA LYS A 492 27.53 22.68 4.11
C LYS A 492 26.93 21.54 4.90
N PRO A 493 27.23 20.27 4.56
CA PRO A 493 26.94 19.16 5.46
C PRO A 493 27.68 19.37 6.76
N THR A 494 26.98 19.21 7.89
CA THR A 494 27.59 19.29 9.22
C THR A 494 27.90 17.86 9.69
N ALA A 495 29.13 17.64 10.21
CA ALA A 495 29.42 16.42 10.93
C ALA A 495 28.51 16.37 12.16
N ALA A 496 27.53 15.43 12.16
CA ALA A 496 26.61 15.16 13.26
C ALA A 496 25.82 16.38 13.80
N ALA A 497 25.03 17.05 12.96
CA ALA A 497 23.85 17.73 13.48
C ALA A 497 22.88 16.65 13.95
N GLN A 498 22.47 16.68 15.23
CA GLN A 498 21.28 15.95 15.66
C GLN A 498 20.15 16.40 14.74
N ALA A 499 19.51 15.44 14.08
CA ALA A 499 18.28 15.71 13.37
C ALA A 499 17.37 16.55 14.27
N PRO A 500 16.59 17.53 13.74
CA PRO A 500 15.44 18.01 14.47
C PRO A 500 14.73 16.76 14.99
N ALA A 501 14.36 16.76 16.28
CA ALA A 501 13.81 15.57 16.93
C ALA A 501 12.85 14.90 15.94
N PRO A 502 13.03 13.61 15.65
CA PRO A 502 12.10 12.95 14.75
C PRO A 502 10.72 13.20 15.32
N SER A 503 9.81 13.63 14.49
CA SER A 503 8.41 13.34 14.76
C SER A 503 8.38 11.89 15.21
N LYS A 504 7.68 11.50 16.27
CA LYS A 504 7.57 10.11 16.73
C LYS A 504 7.05 9.18 15.62
N ALA A 505 6.60 9.73 14.51
CA ALA A 505 6.09 9.04 13.34
C ALA A 505 7.11 8.18 12.58
N HIS A 506 8.39 8.19 12.90
CA HIS A 506 9.41 7.56 12.05
C HIS A 506 10.47 6.80 12.87
N GLY A 507 10.08 6.17 13.96
CA GLY A 507 10.96 5.35 14.80
C GLY A 507 10.67 3.87 14.71
#